data_edc62ae5595de16b94709098d1222db2
#
_entry.id   edc62ae5595de16b94709098d1222db2
#
_cell.length_a   1.000
_cell.length_b   1.000
_cell.length_c   1.000
_cell.angle_alpha   90.00
_cell.angle_beta   90.00
_cell.angle_gamma   90.00
#
_symmetry.space_group_name_H-M   'P 1'
#
loop_
_entity.id
_entity.type
_entity.pdbx_description
1 polymer ?
#
loop_
_entity_poly.entity_id
_entity_poly.type
_entity_poly.pdbx_seq_one_letter_code
_entity_poly.pdbx_strand_id
1 'polypeptide(L)'
;VPALPPSFQSIGLDLRQLRPIHTAFAAAWIFLGGVAVVHRWLQDHGGVATAGDRWRLRIQVGSWAIAGLGILVTLAMGIGSGREYVGFHPVFSVFILLGWICFVWNFFRVAGPDFFERPLYLTMWGVGMLFFVVTFVEQHLYLLPSFFGNPVQDLQVQWKATGTLVGSFNLFVYG
;
A
#
# COMPACT_ATOMS: atom_id res chain seq x y z
N VAL A 1 -22.56 -13.02 17.02
CA VAL A 1 -21.26 -13.18 16.31
C VAL A 1 -20.84 -14.62 16.56
N PRO A 2 -20.55 -15.44 15.53
CA PRO A 2 -20.08 -16.80 15.74
C PRO A 2 -18.77 -16.75 16.54
N ALA A 3 -18.72 -17.52 17.62
CA ALA A 3 -17.53 -17.63 18.45
C ALA A 3 -16.41 -18.30 17.65
N LEU A 4 -15.18 -17.78 17.76
CA LEU A 4 -14.00 -18.43 17.19
C LEU A 4 -13.85 -19.85 17.76
N PRO A 5 -13.31 -20.79 16.97
CA PRO A 5 -12.97 -22.11 17.48
C PRO A 5 -12.09 -22.01 18.75
N PRO A 6 -12.25 -22.93 19.70
CA PRO A 6 -11.51 -22.89 20.97
C PRO A 6 -9.98 -22.79 20.82
N SER A 7 -9.44 -23.36 19.73
CA SER A 7 -8.02 -23.26 19.39
C SER A 7 -7.53 -21.83 19.12
N PHE A 8 -8.39 -20.94 18.64
CA PHE A 8 -8.02 -19.53 18.40
C PHE A 8 -8.22 -18.67 19.65
N GLN A 9 -9.17 -19.04 20.53
CA GLN A 9 -9.37 -18.35 21.81
C GLN A 9 -8.15 -18.49 22.73
N SER A 10 -7.43 -19.60 22.64
CA SER A 10 -6.21 -19.84 23.43
C SER A 10 -5.03 -18.94 23.03
N ILE A 11 -5.04 -18.37 21.83
CA ILE A 11 -4.00 -17.45 21.33
C ILE A 11 -4.29 -15.99 21.74
N GLY A 12 -5.47 -15.70 22.32
CA GLY A 12 -5.86 -14.37 22.78
C GLY A 12 -6.21 -13.37 21.65
N LEU A 13 -6.35 -13.85 20.40
CA LEU A 13 -6.78 -13.03 19.27
C LEU A 13 -8.28 -13.18 19.03
N ASP A 14 -8.99 -12.06 18.90
CA ASP A 14 -10.41 -12.05 18.53
C ASP A 14 -10.62 -11.59 17.07
N LEU A 15 -11.87 -11.64 16.61
CA LEU A 15 -12.22 -11.21 15.24
C LEU A 15 -11.97 -9.71 14.99
N ARG A 16 -11.94 -8.89 16.04
CA ARG A 16 -11.67 -7.45 15.93
C ARG A 16 -10.21 -7.18 15.56
N GLN A 17 -9.30 -8.07 15.97
CA GLN A 17 -7.87 -8.03 15.66
C GLN A 17 -7.58 -8.75 14.33
N LEU A 18 -8.18 -9.94 14.13
CA LEU A 18 -7.92 -10.77 12.95
C LEU A 18 -8.42 -10.14 11.64
N ARG A 19 -9.58 -9.46 11.66
CA ARG A 19 -10.13 -8.83 10.46
C ARG A 19 -9.23 -7.72 9.90
N PRO A 20 -8.77 -6.72 10.68
CA PRO A 20 -7.84 -5.71 10.20
C PRO A 20 -6.50 -6.29 9.73
N ILE A 21 -5.97 -7.31 10.42
CA ILE A 21 -4.77 -8.01 9.98
C ILE A 21 -5.01 -8.64 8.61
N HIS A 22 -6.08 -9.41 8.45
CA HIS A 22 -6.41 -10.05 7.19
C HIS A 22 -6.57 -9.04 6.05
N THR A 23 -7.34 -7.98 6.24
CA THR A 23 -7.60 -6.98 5.18
C THR A 23 -6.33 -6.20 4.81
N ALA A 24 -5.51 -5.81 5.77
CA ALA A 24 -4.26 -5.10 5.52
C ALA A 24 -3.26 -5.97 4.74
N PHE A 25 -3.09 -7.24 5.14
CA PHE A 25 -2.14 -8.13 4.47
C PHE A 25 -2.69 -8.69 3.16
N ALA A 26 -4.00 -8.87 3.00
CA ALA A 26 -4.62 -9.20 1.72
C ALA A 26 -4.38 -8.10 0.68
N ALA A 27 -4.54 -6.83 1.04
CA ALA A 27 -4.18 -5.71 0.16
C ALA A 27 -2.67 -5.67 -0.12
N ALA A 28 -1.85 -5.83 0.92
CA ALA A 28 -0.39 -5.75 0.80
C ALA A 28 0.18 -6.82 -0.14
N TRP A 29 -0.22 -8.10 -0.03
CA TRP A 29 0.35 -9.15 -0.86
C TRP A 29 0.01 -8.97 -2.34
N ILE A 30 -1.17 -8.43 -2.66
CA ILE A 30 -1.58 -8.12 -4.02
C ILE A 30 -0.65 -7.06 -4.64
N PHE A 31 -0.45 -5.93 -3.92
CA PHE A 31 0.48 -4.90 -4.37
C PHE A 31 1.92 -5.40 -4.45
N LEU A 32 2.37 -6.20 -3.48
CA LEU A 32 3.71 -6.78 -3.49
C LEU A 32 3.92 -7.73 -4.68
N GLY A 33 2.88 -8.47 -5.10
CA GLY A 33 2.91 -9.28 -6.31
C GLY A 33 3.17 -8.43 -7.55
N GLY A 34 2.40 -7.36 -7.76
CA GLY A 34 2.61 -6.42 -8.87
C GLY A 34 3.98 -5.74 -8.80
N VAL A 35 4.39 -5.28 -7.61
CA VAL A 35 5.73 -4.70 -7.40
C VAL A 35 6.85 -5.69 -7.76
N ALA A 36 6.70 -6.97 -7.44
CA ALA A 36 7.71 -7.99 -7.77
C ALA A 36 7.86 -8.15 -9.29
N VAL A 37 6.77 -8.12 -10.06
CA VAL A 37 6.80 -8.14 -11.52
C VAL A 37 7.52 -6.91 -12.07
N VAL A 38 7.17 -5.71 -11.59
CA VAL A 38 7.83 -4.47 -12.01
C VAL A 38 9.32 -4.48 -11.61
N HIS A 39 9.69 -4.99 -10.45
CA HIS A 39 11.09 -5.12 -10.06
C HIS A 39 11.86 -6.09 -10.96
N ARG A 40 11.23 -7.16 -11.40
CA ARG A 40 11.85 -8.07 -12.39
C ARG A 40 12.13 -7.30 -13.68
N TRP A 41 11.14 -6.56 -14.18
CA TRP A 41 11.33 -5.72 -15.36
C TRP A 41 12.45 -4.69 -15.17
N LEU A 42 12.48 -4.01 -14.01
CA LEU A 42 13.53 -3.04 -13.68
C LEU A 42 14.93 -3.67 -13.70
N GLN A 43 15.09 -4.88 -13.17
CA GLN A 43 16.37 -5.59 -13.20
C GLN A 43 16.85 -5.86 -14.61
N ASP A 44 15.94 -6.28 -15.49
CA ASP A 44 16.25 -6.60 -16.88
C ASP A 44 16.53 -5.32 -17.71
N HIS A 45 16.09 -4.13 -17.27
CA HIS A 45 16.24 -2.84 -17.99
C HIS A 45 17.14 -1.83 -17.27
N GLY A 46 18.03 -2.27 -16.40
CA GLY A 46 19.02 -1.40 -15.74
C GLY A 46 18.53 -0.61 -14.54
N GLY A 47 17.39 -0.99 -13.95
CA GLY A 47 16.80 -0.31 -12.79
C GLY A 47 17.55 -0.47 -11.46
N VAL A 48 18.62 -1.24 -11.43
CA VAL A 48 19.51 -1.43 -10.26
C VAL A 48 20.99 -1.15 -10.62
N ALA A 49 21.24 -0.52 -11.75
CA ALA A 49 22.59 -0.31 -12.29
C ALA A 49 23.40 0.66 -11.43
N THR A 50 22.82 1.77 -10.99
CA THR A 50 23.54 2.79 -10.23
C THR A 50 23.52 2.53 -8.71
N ALA A 51 24.48 3.14 -7.99
CA ALA A 51 24.49 3.11 -6.52
C ALA A 51 23.21 3.74 -5.94
N GLY A 52 22.70 4.80 -6.57
CA GLY A 52 21.46 5.47 -6.17
C GLY A 52 20.23 4.58 -6.30
N ASP A 53 20.15 3.74 -7.35
CA ASP A 53 19.05 2.80 -7.54
C ASP A 53 19.02 1.74 -6.44
N ARG A 54 20.19 1.18 -6.15
CA ARG A 54 20.36 0.18 -5.08
C ARG A 54 20.04 0.78 -3.70
N TRP A 55 20.40 2.04 -3.48
CA TRP A 55 20.08 2.73 -2.24
C TRP A 55 18.56 2.93 -2.08
N ARG A 56 17.87 3.43 -3.13
CA ARG A 56 16.41 3.58 -3.12
C ARG A 56 15.69 2.24 -2.91
N LEU A 57 16.18 1.17 -3.55
CA LEU A 57 15.64 -0.17 -3.32
C LEU A 57 15.80 -0.63 -1.85
N ARG A 58 16.95 -0.35 -1.23
CA ARG A 58 17.17 -0.67 0.20
C ARG A 58 16.23 0.13 1.10
N ILE A 59 16.02 1.42 0.82
CA ILE A 59 15.05 2.25 1.55
C ILE A 59 13.65 1.68 1.38
N GLN A 60 13.24 1.35 0.17
CA GLN A 60 11.94 0.76 -0.13
C GLN A 60 11.71 -0.51 0.69
N VAL A 61 12.61 -1.48 0.58
CA VAL A 61 12.47 -2.78 1.28
C VAL A 61 12.53 -2.59 2.79
N GLY A 62 13.45 -1.78 3.30
CA GLY A 62 13.57 -1.50 4.73
C GLY A 62 12.34 -0.80 5.29
N SER A 63 11.83 0.23 4.62
CA SER A 63 10.62 0.94 5.02
C SER A 63 9.40 0.03 5.05
N TRP A 64 9.23 -0.81 4.05
CA TRP A 64 8.10 -1.75 4.00
C TRP A 64 8.23 -2.88 5.01
N ALA A 65 9.45 -3.35 5.30
CA ALA A 65 9.67 -4.32 6.37
C ALA A 65 9.31 -3.74 7.75
N ILE A 66 9.72 -2.48 8.03
CA ILE A 66 9.35 -1.77 9.25
C ILE A 66 7.82 -1.60 9.33
N ALA A 67 7.19 -1.15 8.25
CA ALA A 67 5.75 -1.00 8.19
C ALA A 67 5.03 -2.33 8.42
N GLY A 68 5.39 -3.38 7.68
CA GLY A 68 4.73 -4.69 7.76
C GLY A 68 4.83 -5.33 9.15
N LEU A 69 6.03 -5.33 9.73
CA LEU A 69 6.23 -5.85 11.10
C LEU A 69 5.49 -5.00 12.14
N GLY A 70 5.59 -3.67 12.05
CA GLY A 70 4.92 -2.77 12.97
C GLY A 70 3.39 -2.87 12.88
N ILE A 71 2.84 -2.98 11.67
CA ILE A 71 1.41 -3.19 11.45
C ILE A 71 0.96 -4.50 12.08
N LEU A 72 1.68 -5.58 11.83
CA LEU A 72 1.34 -6.89 12.40
C LEU A 72 1.30 -6.84 13.94
N VAL A 73 2.34 -6.30 14.55
CA VAL A 73 2.44 -6.22 16.03
C VAL A 73 1.34 -5.32 16.59
N THR A 74 1.14 -4.11 16.06
CA THR A 74 0.16 -3.16 16.61
C THR A 74 -1.27 -3.64 16.41
N LEU A 75 -1.63 -4.24 15.29
CA LEU A 75 -2.95 -4.81 15.08
C LEU A 75 -3.20 -6.04 15.97
N ALA A 76 -2.18 -6.88 16.20
CA ALA A 76 -2.28 -7.98 17.15
C ALA A 76 -2.49 -7.49 18.60
N MET A 77 -1.97 -6.31 18.94
CA MET A 77 -2.22 -5.63 20.21
C MET A 77 -3.57 -4.89 20.27
N GLY A 78 -4.35 -4.91 19.18
CA GLY A 78 -5.62 -4.18 19.09
C GLY A 78 -5.46 -2.68 18.85
N ILE A 79 -4.27 -2.22 18.48
CA ILE A 79 -3.97 -0.80 18.20
C ILE A 79 -4.11 -0.55 16.69
N GLY A 80 -5.13 0.19 16.30
CA GLY A 80 -5.39 0.51 14.90
C GLY A 80 -6.22 1.77 14.74
N SER A 81 -6.41 2.21 13.48
CA SER A 81 -7.22 3.38 13.12
C SER A 81 -8.72 3.08 13.02
N GLY A 82 -9.10 1.82 12.98
CA GLY A 82 -10.49 1.39 12.73
C GLY A 82 -10.94 1.54 11.27
N ARG A 83 -10.05 1.93 10.35
CA ARG A 83 -10.34 2.10 8.91
C ARG A 83 -10.25 0.79 8.16
N GLU A 84 -11.06 0.64 7.12
CA GLU A 84 -10.95 -0.50 6.22
C GLU A 84 -9.73 -0.34 5.30
N TYR A 85 -8.98 -1.42 5.07
CA TYR A 85 -7.71 -1.53 4.31
C TYR A 85 -6.51 -0.77 4.92
N VAL A 86 -6.72 0.39 5.54
CA VAL A 86 -5.68 1.17 6.25
C VAL A 86 -5.97 1.19 7.75
N GLY A 87 -6.46 0.06 8.27
CA GLY A 87 -6.83 -0.11 9.68
C GLY A 87 -5.68 -0.02 10.68
N PHE A 88 -4.45 0.03 10.22
CA PHE A 88 -3.25 0.16 11.04
C PHE A 88 -3.00 1.60 11.51
N HIS A 89 -2.08 1.77 12.44
CA HIS A 89 -1.72 3.09 12.95
C HIS A 89 -1.08 3.97 11.86
N PRO A 90 -1.50 5.25 11.69
CA PRO A 90 -1.08 6.13 10.58
C PRO A 90 0.43 6.34 10.44
N VAL A 91 1.20 6.15 11.51
CA VAL A 91 2.66 6.27 11.45
C VAL A 91 3.29 5.32 10.42
N PHE A 92 2.71 4.13 10.21
CA PHE A 92 3.22 3.18 9.24
C PHE A 92 2.95 3.59 7.80
N SER A 93 1.95 4.45 7.57
CA SER A 93 1.67 5.02 6.25
C SER A 93 2.83 5.86 5.72
N VAL A 94 3.58 6.52 6.61
CA VAL A 94 4.78 7.27 6.22
C VAL A 94 5.84 6.34 5.62
N PHE A 95 6.07 5.18 6.26
CA PHE A 95 7.03 4.18 5.76
C PHE A 95 6.55 3.53 4.45
N ILE A 96 5.25 3.23 4.34
CA ILE A 96 4.67 2.70 3.10
C ILE A 96 4.86 3.69 1.96
N LEU A 97 4.52 4.96 2.18
CA LEU A 97 4.62 6.01 1.17
C LEU A 97 6.07 6.30 0.79
N LEU A 98 6.99 6.35 1.76
CA LEU A 98 8.42 6.53 1.50
C LEU A 98 8.97 5.43 0.58
N GLY A 99 8.70 4.19 0.89
CA GLY A 99 9.10 3.06 0.04
C GLY A 99 8.45 3.11 -1.34
N TRP A 100 7.18 3.52 -1.41
CA TRP A 100 6.46 3.68 -2.67
C TRP A 100 7.05 4.79 -3.56
N ILE A 101 7.40 5.93 -2.99
CA ILE A 101 8.07 7.03 -3.71
C ILE A 101 9.42 6.57 -4.28
N CYS A 102 10.21 5.81 -3.51
CA CYS A 102 11.47 5.24 -3.99
C CYS A 102 11.24 4.28 -5.18
N PHE A 103 10.19 3.48 -5.12
CA PHE A 103 9.80 2.57 -6.19
C PHE A 103 9.38 3.31 -7.45
N VAL A 104 8.48 4.28 -7.33
CA VAL A 104 8.01 5.16 -8.43
C VAL A 104 9.19 5.86 -9.09
N TRP A 105 10.09 6.41 -8.30
CA TRP A 105 11.30 7.07 -8.83
C TRP A 105 12.15 6.13 -9.68
N ASN A 106 12.44 4.93 -9.17
CA ASN A 106 13.23 3.96 -9.93
C ASN A 106 12.52 3.56 -11.24
N PHE A 107 11.21 3.37 -11.20
CA PHE A 107 10.43 3.04 -12.38
C PHE A 107 10.52 4.13 -13.46
N PHE A 108 10.17 5.38 -13.13
CA PHE A 108 10.16 6.47 -14.12
C PHE A 108 11.56 6.83 -14.62
N ARG A 109 12.60 6.64 -13.83
CA ARG A 109 13.97 6.80 -14.30
C ARG A 109 14.33 5.81 -15.41
N VAL A 110 13.83 4.59 -15.36
CA VAL A 110 14.07 3.55 -16.38
C VAL A 110 13.10 3.68 -17.55
N ALA A 111 11.83 3.93 -17.27
CA ALA A 111 10.81 4.11 -18.30
C ALA A 111 11.08 5.32 -19.21
N GLY A 112 11.70 6.38 -18.63
CA GLY A 112 12.08 7.60 -19.38
C GLY A 112 10.91 8.56 -19.61
N PRO A 113 11.17 9.72 -20.25
CA PRO A 113 10.16 10.75 -20.49
C PRO A 113 9.07 10.31 -21.48
N ASP A 114 9.41 9.41 -22.41
CA ASP A 114 8.51 8.94 -23.48
C ASP A 114 7.68 7.73 -23.04
N PHE A 115 7.40 7.62 -21.74
CA PHE A 115 6.79 6.42 -21.18
C PHE A 115 5.36 6.16 -21.72
N PHE A 116 4.64 7.18 -22.20
CA PHE A 116 3.34 7.02 -22.87
C PHE A 116 3.44 6.43 -24.29
N GLU A 117 4.60 6.50 -24.93
CA GLU A 117 4.89 5.88 -26.22
C GLU A 117 5.37 4.43 -26.11
N ARG A 118 5.61 3.99 -24.88
CA ARG A 118 6.04 2.63 -24.54
C ARG A 118 4.88 1.64 -24.63
N PRO A 119 5.15 0.34 -24.59
CA PRO A 119 4.11 -0.68 -24.53
C PRO A 119 3.07 -0.39 -23.44
N LEU A 120 1.80 -0.67 -23.71
CA LEU A 120 0.65 -0.31 -22.88
C LEU A 120 0.80 -0.73 -21.40
N TYR A 121 1.39 -1.88 -21.14
CA TYR A 121 1.60 -2.36 -19.77
C TYR A 121 2.45 -1.40 -18.92
N LEU A 122 3.48 -0.76 -19.51
CA LEU A 122 4.29 0.24 -18.80
C LEU A 122 3.48 1.48 -18.46
N THR A 123 2.63 1.93 -19.38
CA THR A 123 1.70 3.04 -19.13
C THR A 123 0.73 2.69 -18.00
N MET A 124 0.16 1.47 -18.02
CA MET A 124 -0.73 1.00 -16.97
C MET A 124 -0.02 0.95 -15.60
N TRP A 125 1.19 0.41 -15.53
CA TRP A 125 1.98 0.41 -14.30
C TRP A 125 2.28 1.82 -13.79
N GLY A 126 2.77 2.70 -14.67
CA GLY A 126 3.10 4.08 -14.30
C GLY A 126 1.89 4.86 -13.78
N VAL A 127 0.76 4.78 -14.48
CA VAL A 127 -0.50 5.41 -14.05
C VAL A 127 -0.99 4.79 -12.74
N GLY A 128 -0.94 3.46 -12.60
CA GLY A 128 -1.29 2.75 -11.37
C GLY A 128 -0.45 3.19 -10.17
N MET A 129 0.86 3.36 -10.37
CA MET A 129 1.78 3.84 -9.33
C MET A 129 1.44 5.25 -8.85
N LEU A 130 1.19 6.18 -9.78
CA LEU A 130 0.82 7.57 -9.46
C LEU A 130 -0.57 7.62 -8.81
N PHE A 131 -1.49 6.84 -9.32
CA PHE A 131 -2.85 6.74 -8.80
C PHE A 131 -2.86 6.20 -7.35
N PHE A 132 -1.99 5.22 -7.04
CA PHE A 132 -1.80 4.75 -5.67
C PHE A 132 -1.40 5.89 -4.73
N VAL A 133 -0.46 6.75 -5.10
CA VAL A 133 -0.05 7.87 -4.25
C VAL A 133 -1.23 8.77 -3.92
N VAL A 134 -2.02 9.14 -4.94
CA VAL A 134 -3.20 10.01 -4.74
C VAL A 134 -4.21 9.34 -3.82
N THR A 135 -4.58 8.10 -4.11
CA THR A 135 -5.59 7.37 -3.31
C THR A 135 -5.11 7.09 -1.90
N PHE A 136 -3.82 6.80 -1.72
CA PHE A 136 -3.25 6.56 -0.41
C PHE A 136 -3.27 7.82 0.46
N VAL A 137 -3.00 8.99 -0.13
CA VAL A 137 -3.15 10.28 0.57
C VAL A 137 -4.64 10.53 0.91
N GLU A 138 -5.55 10.33 -0.05
CA GLU A 138 -6.99 10.47 0.19
C GLU A 138 -7.48 9.59 1.35
N GLN A 139 -6.98 8.35 1.49
CA GLN A 139 -7.31 7.44 2.59
C GLN A 139 -6.95 8.02 3.97
N HIS A 140 -6.07 9.02 4.04
CA HIS A 140 -5.59 9.63 5.28
C HIS A 140 -6.19 11.02 5.55
N LEU A 141 -7.11 11.50 4.71
CA LEU A 141 -7.77 12.80 4.91
C LEU A 141 -8.55 12.88 6.23
N TYR A 142 -8.96 11.75 6.78
CA TYR A 142 -9.60 11.69 8.11
C TYR A 142 -8.72 12.24 9.25
N LEU A 143 -7.40 12.35 9.05
CA LEU A 143 -6.49 12.96 10.02
C LEU A 143 -6.66 14.49 10.10
N LEU A 144 -7.31 15.09 9.11
CA LEU A 144 -7.57 16.53 9.08
C LEU A 144 -8.86 16.85 9.84
N PRO A 145 -8.86 17.89 10.71
CA PRO A 145 -10.02 18.26 11.51
C PRO A 145 -11.27 18.54 10.68
N SER A 146 -11.14 19.05 9.46
CA SER A 146 -12.25 19.33 8.54
C SER A 146 -13.01 18.08 8.12
N PHE A 147 -12.36 16.92 8.03
CA PHE A 147 -12.97 15.65 7.69
C PHE A 147 -13.43 14.88 8.93
N PHE A 148 -12.58 14.85 9.97
CA PHE A 148 -12.91 14.17 11.23
C PHE A 148 -14.18 14.71 11.89
N GLY A 149 -14.45 16.01 11.78
CA GLY A 149 -15.64 16.68 12.34
C GLY A 149 -16.95 16.44 11.58
N ASN A 150 -16.90 15.83 10.39
CA ASN A 150 -18.08 15.59 9.54
C ASN A 150 -18.15 14.11 9.11
N PRO A 151 -18.95 13.28 9.83
CA PRO A 151 -19.02 11.84 9.55
C PRO A 151 -19.49 11.49 8.13
N VAL A 152 -20.36 12.32 7.53
CA VAL A 152 -20.86 12.10 6.17
C VAL A 152 -19.74 12.32 5.15
N GLN A 153 -19.01 13.42 5.28
CA GLN A 153 -17.89 13.73 4.41
C GLN A 153 -16.75 12.70 4.56
N ASP A 154 -16.46 12.28 5.77
CA ASP A 154 -15.47 11.26 6.06
C ASP A 154 -15.84 9.92 5.39
N LEU A 155 -17.09 9.49 5.49
CA LEU A 155 -17.57 8.27 4.85
C LEU A 155 -17.51 8.36 3.32
N GLN A 156 -17.88 9.51 2.73
CA GLN A 156 -17.80 9.73 1.28
C GLN A 156 -16.37 9.63 0.76
N VAL A 157 -15.41 10.26 1.47
CA VAL A 157 -13.98 10.19 1.10
C VAL A 157 -13.45 8.77 1.23
N GLN A 158 -13.78 8.06 2.32
CA GLN A 158 -13.35 6.68 2.52
C GLN A 158 -13.87 5.76 1.40
N TRP A 159 -15.13 5.90 1.02
CA TRP A 159 -15.75 5.11 -0.06
C TRP A 159 -15.07 5.36 -1.40
N LYS A 160 -14.88 6.64 -1.76
CA LYS A 160 -14.18 7.03 -2.97
C LYS A 160 -12.74 6.50 -2.99
N ALA A 161 -11.99 6.76 -1.92
CA ALA A 161 -10.58 6.37 -1.84
C ALA A 161 -10.38 4.85 -1.88
N THR A 162 -11.30 4.07 -1.32
CA THR A 162 -11.31 2.61 -1.44
C THR A 162 -11.52 2.16 -2.87
N GLY A 163 -12.49 2.74 -3.58
CA GLY A 163 -12.75 2.44 -4.99
C GLY A 163 -11.56 2.79 -5.90
N THR A 164 -10.91 3.93 -5.67
CA THR A 164 -9.74 4.34 -6.43
C THR A 164 -8.48 3.50 -6.11
N LEU A 165 -8.36 2.99 -4.87
CA LEU A 165 -7.30 2.02 -4.52
C LEU A 165 -7.43 0.73 -5.34
N VAL A 166 -8.65 0.22 -5.51
CA VAL A 166 -8.94 -0.92 -6.38
C VAL A 166 -8.58 -0.61 -7.84
N GLY A 167 -8.84 0.60 -8.32
CA GLY A 167 -8.43 1.06 -9.64
C GLY A 167 -6.91 1.03 -9.84
N SER A 168 -6.14 1.52 -8.87
CA SER A 168 -4.68 1.43 -8.86
C SER A 168 -4.20 -0.02 -8.93
N PHE A 169 -4.78 -0.90 -8.11
CA PHE A 169 -4.50 -2.33 -8.11
C PHE A 169 -4.75 -2.98 -9.47
N ASN A 170 -5.89 -2.69 -10.09
CA ASN A 170 -6.23 -3.26 -11.40
C ASN A 170 -5.20 -2.88 -12.47
N LEU A 171 -4.67 -1.66 -12.45
CA LEU A 171 -3.62 -1.24 -13.36
C LEU A 171 -2.31 -2.01 -13.18
N PHE A 172 -2.03 -2.52 -11.97
CA PHE A 172 -0.89 -3.42 -11.73
C PHE A 172 -1.12 -4.84 -12.23
N VAL A 173 -2.33 -5.35 -12.08
CA VAL A 173 -2.65 -6.74 -12.41
C VAL A 173 -2.82 -6.94 -13.92
N TYR A 174 -3.40 -5.96 -14.60
CA TYR A 174 -3.65 -6.03 -16.04
C TYR A 174 -2.52 -5.42 -16.90
N GLY A 175 -1.60 -4.69 -16.31
CA GLY A 175 -0.36 -4.24 -16.94
C GLY A 175 0.70 -5.32 -16.95
#